data_2145e5bc6e30525d514925df3e7d5d01
#
_entry.id   2145e5bc6e30525d514925df3e7d5d01
#
_cell.length_a   1.000
_cell.length_b   1.000
_cell.length_c   1.000
_cell.angle_alpha   90.00
_cell.angle_beta   90.00
_cell.angle_gamma   90.00
#
_symmetry.space_group_name_H-M   'P 1'
#
loop_
_entity.id
_entity.type
_entity.pdbx_description
1 polymer ?
#
loop_
_entity_poly.entity_id
_entity_poly.type
_entity_poly.pdbx_seq_one_letter_code
_entity_poly.pdbx_strand_id
1 'polypeptide(L)'
;LNSKIDLKSKKKALNLVVSKSGNTLETISNFNLIHNFNRKNKNLVITENKSSFLNELAKKLRAEVIEHKNYIGGRYSVLSEVGMLPAQLLGLNERKFKRLNNLIKNKNFLKELICNVNFIFKCISSGKKNSVILNYDENSENLFKWYQQLTAESLGKKNKGIFPIISSMPKDNHSLLQLYLDGPKNNFFTFFGTQNEKTNKLSNKNLFDK
;
A
#
# COMPACT_ATOMS: atom_id res chain seq x y z
N LEU A 1 18.45 5.00 1.58
CA LEU A 1 17.90 6.37 1.58
C LEU A 1 18.77 7.32 0.75
N ASN A 2 20.10 7.24 0.88
CA ASN A 2 21.03 8.13 0.20
C ASN A 2 20.95 8.13 -1.34
N SER A 3 20.45 7.07 -1.94
CA SER A 3 20.33 6.94 -3.40
C SER A 3 19.06 7.58 -3.98
N LYS A 4 18.08 7.95 -3.13
CA LYS A 4 16.78 8.47 -3.56
C LYS A 4 16.52 9.92 -3.16
N ILE A 5 17.39 10.49 -2.34
CA ILE A 5 17.23 11.87 -1.83
C ILE A 5 18.46 12.66 -2.23
N ASP A 6 18.26 13.71 -3.02
CA ASP A 6 19.30 14.72 -3.24
C ASP A 6 19.46 15.57 -1.98
N LEU A 7 20.26 15.06 -1.05
CA LEU A 7 20.57 15.72 0.21
C LEU A 7 21.38 17.02 0.03
N LYS A 8 21.95 17.23 -1.16
CA LYS A 8 22.73 18.44 -1.50
C LYS A 8 21.85 19.57 -2.04
N SER A 9 20.57 19.31 -2.30
CA SER A 9 19.65 20.34 -2.79
C SER A 9 19.50 21.45 -1.75
N LYS A 10 19.82 22.68 -2.15
CA LYS A 10 19.60 23.91 -1.34
C LYS A 10 18.15 24.38 -1.38
N LYS A 11 17.25 23.69 -2.06
CA LYS A 11 15.83 24.05 -2.15
C LYS A 11 15.15 23.87 -0.81
N LYS A 12 14.29 24.82 -0.44
CA LYS A 12 13.43 24.67 0.73
C LYS A 12 12.50 23.48 0.53
N ALA A 13 12.42 22.60 1.51
CA ALA A 13 11.54 21.44 1.49
C ALA A 13 10.70 21.39 2.77
N LEU A 14 9.59 20.69 2.70
CA LEU A 14 8.78 20.31 3.85
C LEU A 14 9.08 18.84 4.16
N ASN A 15 9.56 18.57 5.36
CA ASN A 15 9.73 17.22 5.85
C ASN A 15 8.41 16.75 6.48
N LEU A 16 7.79 15.74 5.90
CA LEU A 16 6.62 15.10 6.47
C LEU A 16 7.06 13.84 7.21
N VAL A 17 6.90 13.83 8.53
CA VAL A 17 7.35 12.74 9.41
C VAL A 17 6.15 12.02 9.99
N VAL A 18 5.99 10.76 9.64
CA VAL A 18 4.79 9.99 9.99
C VAL A 18 5.17 8.77 10.83
N SER A 19 4.62 8.70 12.03
CA SER A 19 4.68 7.51 12.88
C SER A 19 3.51 7.50 13.83
N LYS A 20 2.63 6.49 13.73
CA LYS A 20 1.48 6.36 14.63
C LYS A 20 1.92 6.35 16.10
N SER A 21 2.83 5.46 16.47
CA SER A 21 3.31 5.34 17.86
C SER A 21 4.21 6.49 18.32
N GLY A 22 4.81 7.22 17.37
CA GLY A 22 5.82 8.22 17.64
C GLY A 22 7.17 7.67 18.12
N ASN A 23 7.33 6.34 18.13
CA ASN A 23 8.52 5.62 18.61
C ASN A 23 9.09 4.63 17.59
N THR A 24 8.64 4.68 16.33
CA THR A 24 9.16 3.82 15.25
C THR A 24 10.61 4.17 14.96
N LEU A 25 11.51 3.24 15.22
CA LEU A 25 12.96 3.45 15.13
C LEU A 25 13.40 3.90 13.74
N GLU A 26 12.88 3.27 12.68
CA GLU A 26 13.19 3.60 11.29
C GLU A 26 12.78 5.04 10.94
N THR A 27 11.60 5.47 11.40
CA THR A 27 11.13 6.84 11.17
C THR A 27 12.02 7.86 11.88
N ILE A 28 12.37 7.59 13.12
CA ILE A 28 13.22 8.46 13.94
C ILE A 28 14.63 8.56 13.32
N SER A 29 15.23 7.42 12.96
CA SER A 29 16.56 7.36 12.38
C SER A 29 16.61 8.08 11.02
N ASN A 30 15.64 7.84 10.16
CA ASN A 30 15.53 8.50 8.87
C ASN A 30 15.33 10.02 9.01
N PHE A 31 14.48 10.44 9.96
CA PHE A 31 14.27 11.86 10.22
C PHE A 31 15.54 12.54 10.73
N ASN A 32 16.26 11.91 11.65
CA ASN A 32 17.52 12.44 12.18
C ASN A 32 18.56 12.68 11.06
N LEU A 33 18.69 11.73 10.13
CA LEU A 33 19.56 11.90 8.97
C LEU A 33 19.15 13.11 8.13
N ILE A 34 17.87 13.20 7.75
CA ILE A 34 17.36 14.29 6.90
C ILE A 34 17.50 15.65 7.59
N HIS A 35 17.17 15.72 8.89
CA HIS A 35 17.25 16.94 9.67
C HIS A 35 18.68 17.47 9.81
N ASN A 36 19.66 16.60 10.00
CA ASN A 36 21.07 16.98 10.10
C ASN A 36 21.61 17.55 8.80
N PHE A 37 21.11 17.08 7.64
CA PHE A 37 21.51 17.63 6.33
C PHE A 37 20.90 19.00 6.04
N ASN A 38 19.67 19.27 6.47
CA ASN A 38 19.02 20.54 6.20
C ASN A 38 18.12 21.01 7.37
N ARG A 39 18.75 21.64 8.36
CA ARG A 39 18.05 22.16 9.55
C ARG A 39 17.07 23.31 9.28
N LYS A 40 17.11 23.91 8.08
CA LYS A 40 16.24 25.04 7.69
C LYS A 40 14.88 24.57 7.14
N ASN A 41 14.72 23.28 6.86
CA ASN A 41 13.47 22.76 6.39
C ASN A 41 12.40 22.83 7.47
N LYS A 42 11.16 23.14 7.04
CA LYS A 42 10.00 22.99 7.91
C LYS A 42 9.69 21.51 8.13
N ASN A 43 9.26 21.19 9.33
CA ASN A 43 8.90 19.84 9.71
C ASN A 43 7.41 19.82 10.07
N LEU A 44 6.69 18.82 9.56
CA LEU A 44 5.32 18.53 9.88
C LEU A 44 5.24 17.06 10.35
N VAL A 45 4.67 16.84 11.50
CA VAL A 45 4.65 15.54 12.17
C VAL A 45 3.23 15.02 12.20
N ILE A 46 3.01 13.76 11.83
CA ILE A 46 1.73 13.06 12.02
C ILE A 46 1.95 11.92 13.02
N THR A 47 1.33 12.01 14.19
CA THR A 47 1.46 11.02 15.26
C THR A 47 0.27 11.04 16.21
N GLU A 48 0.08 10.01 17.02
CA GLU A 48 -0.93 10.01 18.09
C GLU A 48 -0.62 11.08 19.15
N ASN A 49 -1.68 11.62 19.73
CA ASN A 49 -1.57 12.57 20.85
C ASN A 49 -1.30 11.82 22.16
N LYS A 50 -0.05 11.35 22.30
CA LYS A 50 0.45 10.70 23.51
C LYS A 50 1.93 11.01 23.70
N SER A 51 2.43 10.82 24.92
CA SER A 51 3.88 10.93 25.18
C SER A 51 4.64 9.96 24.30
N SER A 52 5.56 10.49 23.49
CA SER A 52 6.39 9.73 22.57
C SER A 52 7.62 10.55 22.15
N PHE A 53 8.66 9.86 21.72
CA PHE A 53 9.89 10.51 21.27
C PHE A 53 9.63 11.55 20.17
N LEU A 54 8.77 11.22 19.20
CA LEU A 54 8.46 12.11 18.08
C LEU A 54 7.69 13.37 18.53
N ASN A 55 6.79 13.25 19.51
CA ASN A 55 6.10 14.41 20.09
C ASN A 55 7.06 15.34 20.86
N GLU A 56 7.99 14.77 21.62
CA GLU A 56 9.03 15.56 22.30
C GLU A 56 9.96 16.25 21.32
N LEU A 57 10.37 15.52 20.27
CA LEU A 57 11.20 16.09 19.22
C LEU A 57 10.47 17.21 18.45
N ALA A 58 9.19 17.03 18.14
CA ALA A 58 8.37 18.05 17.50
C ALA A 58 8.31 19.33 18.33
N LYS A 59 8.13 19.22 19.66
CA LYS A 59 8.18 20.38 20.58
C LYS A 59 9.54 21.08 20.54
N LYS A 60 10.65 20.34 20.60
CA LYS A 60 12.02 20.89 20.53
C LYS A 60 12.27 21.62 19.22
N LEU A 61 11.76 21.10 18.11
CA LEU A 61 11.94 21.67 16.78
C LEU A 61 10.87 22.72 16.41
N ARG A 62 9.92 22.98 17.28
CA ARG A 62 8.73 23.82 17.00
C ARG A 62 8.02 23.39 15.72
N ALA A 63 7.95 22.08 15.49
CA ALA A 63 7.26 21.49 14.36
C ALA A 63 5.75 21.43 14.61
N GLU A 64 4.97 21.65 13.57
CA GLU A 64 3.53 21.45 13.61
C GLU A 64 3.21 19.96 13.76
N VAL A 65 2.25 19.61 14.60
CA VAL A 65 1.83 18.22 14.83
C VAL A 65 0.37 18.07 14.43
N ILE A 66 0.11 17.14 13.54
CA ILE A 66 -1.24 16.67 13.18
C ILE A 66 -1.52 15.39 13.97
N GLU A 67 -2.59 15.39 14.72
CA GLU A 67 -3.00 14.23 15.51
C GLU A 67 -3.50 13.10 14.62
N HIS A 68 -2.87 11.94 14.71
CA HIS A 68 -3.40 10.69 14.18
C HIS A 68 -4.34 10.04 15.19
N LYS A 69 -5.55 9.70 14.76
CA LYS A 69 -6.55 9.12 15.65
C LYS A 69 -6.17 7.71 16.09
N ASN A 70 -6.19 7.44 17.38
CA ASN A 70 -5.74 6.19 17.99
C ASN A 70 -6.54 4.96 17.54
N TYR A 71 -7.81 5.12 17.19
CA TYR A 71 -8.68 4.05 16.70
C TYR A 71 -8.41 3.65 15.25
N ILE A 72 -7.61 4.43 14.48
CA ILE A 72 -7.20 4.06 13.13
C ILE A 72 -5.92 3.26 13.22
N GLY A 73 -5.98 1.97 12.88
CA GLY A 73 -4.78 1.12 12.81
C GLY A 73 -3.83 1.57 11.70
N GLY A 74 -2.50 1.40 11.89
CA GLY A 74 -1.49 1.87 10.93
C GLY A 74 -1.74 1.40 9.50
N ARG A 75 -2.03 0.11 9.29
CA ARG A 75 -2.33 -0.46 7.96
C ARG A 75 -3.61 0.05 7.32
N TYR A 76 -4.52 0.66 8.10
CA TYR A 76 -5.78 1.25 7.61
C TYR A 76 -5.68 2.75 7.39
N SER A 77 -4.53 3.38 7.66
CA SER A 77 -4.37 4.84 7.69
C SER A 77 -4.23 5.50 6.32
N VAL A 78 -4.17 4.74 5.23
CA VAL A 78 -4.01 5.28 3.86
C VAL A 78 -5.06 6.32 3.49
N LEU A 79 -6.33 6.14 3.93
CA LEU A 79 -7.42 7.08 3.67
C LEU A 79 -7.65 8.09 4.81
N SER A 80 -6.75 8.16 5.77
CA SER A 80 -6.71 9.18 6.81
C SER A 80 -5.74 10.32 6.43
N GLU A 81 -5.48 11.25 7.38
CA GLU A 81 -4.49 12.32 7.22
C GLU A 81 -3.10 11.80 6.79
N VAL A 82 -2.76 10.57 7.17
CA VAL A 82 -1.49 9.92 6.84
C VAL A 82 -1.27 9.77 5.33
N GLY A 83 -2.29 9.37 4.59
CA GLY A 83 -2.19 9.23 3.14
C GLY A 83 -2.79 10.41 2.38
N MET A 84 -3.85 11.04 2.91
CA MET A 84 -4.55 12.12 2.19
C MET A 84 -3.79 13.44 2.20
N LEU A 85 -3.05 13.76 3.27
CA LEU A 85 -2.22 14.96 3.29
C LEU A 85 -1.08 14.93 2.28
N PRO A 86 -0.23 13.88 2.20
CA PRO A 86 0.75 13.78 1.12
C PRO A 86 0.11 13.79 -0.26
N ALA A 87 -1.04 13.13 -0.44
CA ALA A 87 -1.75 13.14 -1.72
C ALA A 87 -2.15 14.57 -2.13
N GLN A 88 -2.69 15.36 -1.19
CA GLN A 88 -3.05 16.75 -1.43
C GLN A 88 -1.82 17.62 -1.73
N LEU A 89 -0.72 17.45 -0.98
CA LEU A 89 0.54 18.17 -1.21
C LEU A 89 1.15 17.86 -2.58
N LEU A 90 0.90 16.65 -3.12
CA LEU A 90 1.28 16.24 -4.48
C LEU A 90 0.27 16.67 -5.55
N GLY A 91 -0.77 17.44 -5.19
CA GLY A 91 -1.77 17.94 -6.13
C GLY A 91 -2.86 16.92 -6.52
N LEU A 92 -2.96 15.80 -5.82
CA LEU A 92 -4.04 14.84 -6.02
C LEU A 92 -5.33 15.35 -5.35
N ASN A 93 -6.46 15.09 -6.00
CA ASN A 93 -7.77 15.47 -5.46
C ASN A 93 -8.27 14.38 -4.50
N GLU A 94 -8.13 14.61 -3.21
CA GLU A 94 -8.54 13.70 -2.14
C GLU A 94 -10.05 13.42 -2.15
N ARG A 95 -10.87 14.33 -2.70
CA ARG A 95 -12.33 14.15 -2.80
C ARG A 95 -12.70 12.98 -3.71
N LYS A 96 -11.83 12.63 -4.66
CA LYS A 96 -12.07 11.46 -5.52
C LYS A 96 -12.14 10.16 -4.72
N PHE A 97 -11.40 10.05 -3.62
CA PHE A 97 -11.41 8.87 -2.76
C PHE A 97 -12.75 8.69 -2.01
N LYS A 98 -13.50 9.76 -1.76
CA LYS A 98 -14.84 9.68 -1.17
C LYS A 98 -15.84 8.90 -2.05
N ARG A 99 -15.59 8.80 -3.35
CA ARG A 99 -16.43 8.00 -4.28
C ARG A 99 -16.41 6.52 -3.94
N LEU A 100 -15.36 6.02 -3.28
CA LEU A 100 -15.30 4.63 -2.81
C LEU A 100 -16.44 4.29 -1.84
N ASN A 101 -16.98 5.27 -1.13
CA ASN A 101 -18.16 5.09 -0.27
C ASN A 101 -19.40 4.63 -1.05
N ASN A 102 -19.47 4.89 -2.36
CA ASN A 102 -20.59 4.44 -3.19
C ASN A 102 -20.56 2.92 -3.41
N LEU A 103 -19.38 2.29 -3.32
CA LEU A 103 -19.27 0.83 -3.43
C LEU A 103 -20.02 0.12 -2.31
N ILE A 104 -19.95 0.65 -1.07
CA ILE A 104 -20.64 0.07 0.08
C ILE A 104 -22.17 0.15 -0.07
N LYS A 105 -22.66 1.11 -0.85
CA LYS A 105 -24.11 1.27 -1.13
C LYS A 105 -24.57 0.41 -2.30
N ASN A 106 -23.65 -0.13 -3.09
CA ASN A 106 -23.98 -0.94 -4.26
C ASN A 106 -24.24 -2.39 -3.85
N LYS A 107 -25.49 -2.84 -3.94
CA LYS A 107 -25.92 -4.20 -3.56
C LYS A 107 -25.20 -5.29 -4.37
N ASN A 108 -24.97 -5.07 -5.67
CA ASN A 108 -24.29 -6.03 -6.51
C ASN A 108 -22.81 -6.16 -6.08
N PHE A 109 -22.12 -5.04 -5.83
CA PHE A 109 -20.76 -5.05 -5.31
C PHE A 109 -20.67 -5.82 -3.98
N LEU A 110 -21.59 -5.56 -3.04
CA LEU A 110 -21.61 -6.27 -1.76
C LEU A 110 -21.84 -7.78 -1.94
N LYS A 111 -22.73 -8.17 -2.85
CA LYS A 111 -22.98 -9.58 -3.15
C LYS A 111 -21.71 -10.26 -3.69
N GLU A 112 -21.04 -9.64 -4.67
CA GLU A 112 -19.80 -10.19 -5.24
C GLU A 112 -18.68 -10.23 -4.19
N LEU A 113 -18.58 -9.21 -3.34
CA LEU A 113 -17.62 -9.20 -2.23
C LEU A 113 -17.84 -10.38 -1.28
N ILE A 114 -19.09 -10.63 -0.89
CA ILE A 114 -19.46 -11.76 -0.02
C ILE A 114 -19.12 -13.09 -0.70
N CYS A 115 -19.42 -13.25 -1.99
CA CYS A 115 -19.08 -14.43 -2.77
C CYS A 115 -17.55 -14.66 -2.79
N ASN A 116 -16.77 -13.60 -3.02
CA ASN A 116 -15.31 -13.67 -3.03
C ASN A 116 -14.75 -14.08 -1.65
N VAL A 117 -15.23 -13.46 -0.59
CA VAL A 117 -14.82 -13.81 0.79
C VAL A 117 -15.14 -15.25 1.11
N ASN A 118 -16.34 -15.73 0.76
CA ASN A 118 -16.73 -17.13 0.96
C ASN A 118 -15.86 -18.10 0.16
N PHE A 119 -15.48 -17.75 -1.07
CA PHE A 119 -14.56 -18.53 -1.88
C PHE A 119 -13.19 -18.64 -1.22
N ILE A 120 -12.61 -17.50 -0.78
CA ILE A 120 -11.34 -17.47 -0.06
C ILE A 120 -11.41 -18.34 1.20
N PHE A 121 -12.50 -18.24 1.96
CA PHE A 121 -12.69 -19.03 3.17
C PHE A 121 -12.75 -20.53 2.88
N LYS A 122 -13.44 -20.96 1.82
CA LYS A 122 -13.44 -22.34 1.35
C LYS A 122 -12.04 -22.81 0.96
N CYS A 123 -11.26 -21.98 0.25
CA CYS A 123 -9.88 -22.30 -0.10
C CYS A 123 -9.02 -22.53 1.14
N ILE A 124 -9.12 -21.65 2.14
CA ILE A 124 -8.40 -21.78 3.41
C ILE A 124 -8.80 -23.09 4.13
N SER A 125 -10.10 -23.38 4.20
CA SER A 125 -10.62 -24.57 4.85
C SER A 125 -10.20 -25.87 4.14
N SER A 126 -9.93 -25.82 2.83
CA SER A 126 -9.38 -26.94 2.05
C SER A 126 -7.85 -27.04 2.08
N GLY A 127 -7.18 -26.30 2.99
CA GLY A 127 -5.73 -26.35 3.17
C GLY A 127 -4.91 -25.46 2.24
N LYS A 128 -5.54 -24.66 1.38
CA LYS A 128 -4.83 -23.70 0.54
C LYS A 128 -4.41 -22.49 1.37
N LYS A 129 -3.12 -22.26 1.46
CA LYS A 129 -2.55 -21.21 2.32
C LYS A 129 -2.00 -20.00 1.56
N ASN A 130 -1.86 -20.10 0.24
CA ASN A 130 -1.29 -19.07 -0.60
C ASN A 130 -2.36 -18.40 -1.45
N SER A 131 -2.58 -17.11 -1.23
CA SER A 131 -3.41 -16.26 -2.08
C SER A 131 -2.52 -15.57 -3.11
N VAL A 132 -2.54 -16.07 -4.35
CA VAL A 132 -1.71 -15.54 -5.43
C VAL A 132 -2.54 -14.57 -6.27
N ILE A 133 -2.13 -13.31 -6.32
CA ILE A 133 -2.72 -12.32 -7.20
C ILE A 133 -1.85 -12.22 -8.45
N LEU A 134 -2.42 -12.58 -9.59
CA LEU A 134 -1.82 -12.43 -10.92
C LEU A 134 -2.14 -11.02 -11.41
N ASN A 135 -1.23 -10.09 -11.19
CA ASN A 135 -1.43 -8.68 -11.47
C ASN A 135 -0.98 -8.32 -12.90
N TYR A 136 -1.94 -8.02 -13.77
CA TYR A 136 -1.72 -7.57 -15.15
C TYR A 136 -1.73 -6.03 -15.30
N ASP A 137 -1.73 -5.28 -14.19
CA ASP A 137 -1.67 -3.81 -14.20
C ASP A 137 -0.52 -3.30 -13.33
N GLU A 138 0.55 -2.85 -13.97
CA GLU A 138 1.74 -2.33 -13.28
C GLU A 138 1.43 -1.13 -12.37
N ASN A 139 0.44 -0.30 -12.72
CA ASN A 139 0.05 0.84 -11.91
C ASN A 139 -0.54 0.44 -10.55
N SER A 140 -1.03 -0.78 -10.43
CA SER A 140 -1.63 -1.32 -9.21
C SER A 140 -0.61 -2.00 -8.27
N GLU A 141 0.68 -1.99 -8.57
CA GLU A 141 1.71 -2.64 -7.74
C GLU A 141 1.67 -2.17 -6.27
N ASN A 142 1.60 -0.86 -6.06
CA ASN A 142 1.56 -0.30 -4.70
C ASN A 142 0.23 -0.59 -3.98
N LEU A 143 -0.88 -0.70 -4.70
CA LEU A 143 -2.16 -1.15 -4.15
C LEU A 143 -2.02 -2.57 -3.58
N PHE A 144 -1.36 -3.47 -4.31
CA PHE A 144 -1.15 -4.83 -3.86
C PHE A 144 -0.11 -4.97 -2.76
N LYS A 145 0.90 -4.13 -2.68
CA LYS A 145 1.79 -4.04 -1.51
C LYS A 145 1.01 -3.65 -0.25
N TRP A 146 0.09 -2.72 -0.37
CA TRP A 146 -0.82 -2.39 0.74
C TRP A 146 -1.75 -3.55 1.08
N TYR A 147 -2.32 -4.24 0.09
CA TYR A 147 -3.13 -5.44 0.30
C TYR A 147 -2.34 -6.55 1.02
N GLN A 148 -1.06 -6.75 0.68
CA GLN A 148 -0.19 -7.71 1.38
C GLN A 148 -0.10 -7.38 2.87
N GLN A 149 0.15 -6.13 3.22
CA GLN A 149 0.21 -5.69 4.61
C GLN A 149 -1.14 -5.87 5.32
N LEU A 150 -2.24 -5.43 4.68
CA LEU A 150 -3.59 -5.60 5.23
C LEU A 150 -3.89 -7.07 5.56
N THR A 151 -3.59 -7.97 4.64
CA THR A 151 -3.85 -9.40 4.78
C THR A 151 -2.95 -10.03 5.82
N ALA A 152 -1.64 -9.83 5.72
CA ALA A 152 -0.65 -10.46 6.60
C ALA A 152 -0.85 -10.02 8.06
N GLU A 153 -0.92 -8.73 8.35
CA GLU A 153 -1.07 -8.24 9.71
C GLU A 153 -2.45 -8.49 10.32
N SER A 154 -3.50 -8.57 9.48
CA SER A 154 -4.86 -8.80 10.00
C SER A 154 -5.13 -10.27 10.28
N LEU A 155 -4.67 -11.17 9.41
CA LEU A 155 -4.99 -12.60 9.47
C LEU A 155 -3.85 -13.44 10.09
N GLY A 156 -2.60 -12.97 10.06
CA GLY A 156 -1.42 -13.67 10.57
C GLY A 156 -1.34 -13.71 12.09
N LYS A 157 -2.28 -14.39 12.75
CA LYS A 157 -2.37 -14.48 14.22
C LYS A 157 -2.73 -15.90 14.65
N LYS A 158 -2.23 -16.31 15.82
CA LYS A 158 -2.57 -17.61 16.44
C LYS A 158 -2.36 -18.79 15.48
N ASN A 159 -1.24 -18.81 14.77
CA ASN A 159 -0.88 -19.82 13.74
C ASN A 159 -1.88 -19.92 12.57
N LYS A 160 -2.67 -18.87 12.35
CA LYS A 160 -3.61 -18.77 11.22
C LYS A 160 -3.16 -17.66 10.27
N GLY A 161 -3.70 -17.67 9.06
CA GLY A 161 -3.46 -16.67 8.04
C GLY A 161 -3.31 -17.29 6.66
N ILE A 162 -3.11 -16.43 5.68
CA ILE A 162 -2.79 -16.77 4.30
C ILE A 162 -1.59 -15.94 3.86
N PHE A 163 -0.78 -16.49 2.96
CA PHE A 163 0.33 -15.77 2.34
C PHE A 163 -0.18 -14.98 1.13
N PRO A 164 -0.21 -13.65 1.17
CA PRO A 164 -0.56 -12.85 0.02
C PRO A 164 0.67 -12.71 -0.90
N ILE A 165 0.63 -13.41 -2.02
CA ILE A 165 1.68 -13.41 -3.04
C ILE A 165 1.22 -12.55 -4.20
N ILE A 166 2.06 -11.63 -4.66
CA ILE A 166 1.79 -10.80 -5.83
C ILE A 166 2.74 -11.23 -6.94
N SER A 167 2.17 -11.62 -8.08
CA SER A 167 2.91 -11.93 -9.30
C SER A 167 2.67 -10.85 -10.34
N SER A 168 3.74 -10.29 -10.87
CA SER A 168 3.70 -9.25 -11.91
C SER A 168 3.57 -9.90 -13.29
N MET A 169 2.38 -9.85 -13.87
CA MET A 169 2.09 -10.49 -15.15
C MET A 169 2.24 -9.52 -16.34
N PRO A 170 2.66 -10.02 -17.51
CA PRO A 170 3.00 -11.41 -17.84
C PRO A 170 4.43 -11.84 -17.50
N LYS A 171 5.24 -10.97 -16.88
CA LYS A 171 6.66 -11.20 -16.60
C LYS A 171 6.89 -12.50 -15.82
N ASP A 172 6.12 -12.73 -14.78
CA ASP A 172 6.27 -13.89 -13.88
C ASP A 172 5.78 -15.22 -14.50
N ASN A 173 5.21 -15.19 -15.73
CA ASN A 173 4.96 -16.42 -16.47
C ASN A 173 6.26 -17.18 -16.75
N HIS A 174 7.36 -16.48 -16.97
CA HIS A 174 8.66 -17.13 -17.20
C HIS A 174 9.27 -17.72 -15.93
N SER A 175 9.01 -17.12 -14.78
CA SER A 175 9.68 -17.49 -13.53
C SER A 175 8.85 -18.36 -12.61
N LEU A 176 7.54 -18.20 -12.58
CA LEU A 176 6.68 -18.80 -11.56
C LEU A 176 5.56 -19.70 -12.10
N LEU A 177 5.22 -19.62 -13.39
CA LEU A 177 4.04 -20.33 -13.93
C LEU A 177 4.16 -21.85 -13.76
N GLN A 178 5.34 -22.43 -13.99
CA GLN A 178 5.57 -23.85 -13.81
C GLN A 178 5.32 -24.27 -12.35
N LEU A 179 5.81 -23.51 -11.37
CA LEU A 179 5.58 -23.76 -9.96
C LEU A 179 4.07 -23.70 -9.62
N TYR A 180 3.34 -22.77 -10.24
CA TYR A 180 1.89 -22.64 -10.02
C TYR A 180 1.10 -23.80 -10.61
N LEU A 181 1.53 -24.33 -11.77
CA LEU A 181 0.86 -25.45 -12.45
C LEU A 181 1.20 -26.80 -11.86
N ASP A 182 2.48 -27.07 -11.61
CA ASP A 182 2.98 -28.40 -11.27
C ASP A 182 3.49 -28.52 -9.82
N GLY A 183 3.67 -27.40 -9.12
CA GLY A 183 4.11 -27.38 -7.74
C GLY A 183 3.01 -27.75 -6.74
N PRO A 184 3.25 -27.47 -5.43
CA PRO A 184 2.28 -27.80 -4.37
C PRO A 184 0.92 -27.18 -4.62
N LYS A 185 -0.16 -27.99 -4.46
CA LYS A 185 -1.54 -27.55 -4.73
C LYS A 185 -2.17 -26.77 -3.56
N ASN A 186 -1.38 -25.93 -2.90
CA ASN A 186 -1.77 -25.09 -1.76
C ASN A 186 -2.03 -23.63 -2.14
N ASN A 187 -2.10 -23.32 -3.44
CA ASN A 187 -2.37 -22.00 -3.99
C ASN A 187 -3.84 -21.85 -4.41
N PHE A 188 -4.36 -20.64 -4.33
CA PHE A 188 -5.54 -20.19 -5.07
C PHE A 188 -5.23 -18.85 -5.73
N PHE A 189 -5.84 -18.58 -6.88
CA PHE A 189 -5.45 -17.52 -7.78
C PHE A 189 -6.55 -16.49 -7.95
N THR A 190 -6.15 -15.22 -8.01
CA THR A 190 -7.00 -14.09 -8.38
C THR A 190 -6.36 -13.37 -9.54
N PHE A 191 -7.05 -13.28 -10.66
CA PHE A 191 -6.61 -12.48 -11.80
C PHE A 191 -7.06 -11.03 -11.61
N PHE A 192 -6.13 -10.11 -11.75
CA PHE A 192 -6.40 -8.69 -11.69
C PHE A 192 -5.91 -7.98 -12.94
N GLY A 193 -6.77 -7.19 -13.53
CA GLY A 193 -6.46 -6.33 -14.66
C GLY A 193 -7.38 -5.12 -14.68
N THR A 194 -6.92 -4.03 -15.26
CA THR A 194 -7.71 -2.82 -15.48
C THR A 194 -8.06 -2.70 -16.95
N GLN A 195 -9.31 -2.28 -17.26
CA GLN A 195 -9.68 -1.91 -18.61
C GLN A 195 -9.26 -0.46 -18.82
N ASN A 196 -8.22 -0.26 -19.62
CA ASN A 196 -7.85 1.06 -20.11
C ASN A 196 -8.51 1.27 -21.46
N GLU A 197 -9.41 2.22 -21.58
CA GLU A 197 -10.06 2.59 -22.86
C GLU A 197 -9.07 3.05 -23.92
N LYS A 198 -7.83 3.36 -23.54
CA LYS A 198 -6.75 3.84 -24.41
C LYS A 198 -5.73 2.76 -24.84
N THR A 199 -5.93 1.51 -24.46
CA THR A 199 -5.04 0.44 -24.96
C THR A 199 -5.37 0.18 -26.43
N ASN A 200 -4.43 0.51 -27.32
CA ASN A 200 -4.48 0.07 -28.70
C ASN A 200 -4.59 -1.46 -28.70
N LYS A 201 -5.69 -1.99 -29.23
CA LYS A 201 -5.79 -3.44 -29.45
C LYS A 201 -4.67 -3.82 -30.38
N LEU A 202 -3.71 -4.59 -29.90
CA LEU A 202 -2.72 -5.22 -30.75
C LEU A 202 -3.48 -6.12 -31.74
N SER A 203 -3.46 -5.75 -33.02
CA SER A 203 -4.00 -6.59 -34.07
C SER A 203 -2.97 -7.68 -34.35
N ASN A 204 -3.36 -8.94 -34.21
CA ASN A 204 -2.51 -10.09 -34.55
C ASN A 204 -2.06 -10.06 -36.04
N LYS A 205 -2.78 -9.34 -36.89
CA LYS A 205 -2.42 -9.16 -38.34
C LYS A 205 -1.02 -8.55 -38.56
N ASN A 206 -0.54 -7.70 -37.64
CA ASN A 206 0.75 -7.04 -37.79
C ASN A 206 1.96 -7.87 -37.31
N LEU A 207 1.73 -9.00 -36.63
CA LEU A 207 2.80 -9.83 -36.07
C LEU A 207 3.14 -11.05 -36.96
N PHE A 208 2.22 -11.51 -37.77
CA PHE A 208 2.34 -12.75 -38.54
C PHE A 208 2.19 -12.63 -40.06
N ASP A 209 1.77 -11.48 -40.56
CA ASP A 209 1.75 -11.21 -42.01
C ASP A 209 3.11 -10.66 -42.42
N LYS A 210 4.07 -11.57 -42.63
CA LYS A 210 5.25 -11.38 -43.47
C LYS A 210 5.18 -12.33 -44.63
#